data_6f9fd6c740820767766b8cb0a431b285
#
_entry.id   6f9fd6c740820767766b8cb0a431b285
#
_cell.length_a   1.000
_cell.length_b   1.000
_cell.length_c   1.000
_cell.angle_alpha   90.00
_cell.angle_beta   90.00
_cell.angle_gamma   90.00
#
_symmetry.space_group_name_H-M   'P 1'
#
loop_
_entity.id
_entity.type
_entity.pdbx_description
1 polymer ?
#
loop_
_entity_poly.entity_id
_entity_poly.type
_entity_poly.pdbx_seq_one_letter_code
_entity_poly.pdbx_strand_id
1 'polypeptide(L)'
;IKAKAELQELGYGVSLWSMTSYVELQRDALAVAATNRRKPRAKTQNSKLFHMFGDVTGAVIAVTDYMASLAQGIAAWMPAGFEVLGTDGFGLSESRAALRAHFEVDADAIVRAALANLYRQGLIDEEKLNAANR
;
A
#
# COMPACT_ATOMS: atom_id res chain seq x y z
N ILE A 1 8.28 -10.10 2.39
CA ILE A 1 9.61 -10.27 3.04
C ILE A 1 10.72 -10.03 2.02
N LYS A 2 10.75 -10.73 0.86
CA LYS A 2 11.80 -10.57 -0.16
C LYS A 2 11.93 -9.11 -0.64
N ALA A 3 10.84 -8.47 -1.07
CA ALA A 3 10.86 -7.07 -1.49
C ALA A 3 11.37 -6.11 -0.41
N LYS A 4 11.06 -6.39 0.87
CA LYS A 4 11.61 -5.61 2.00
C LYS A 4 13.13 -5.72 2.04
N ALA A 5 13.68 -6.92 1.91
CA ALA A 5 15.13 -7.13 1.93
C ALA A 5 15.81 -6.38 0.78
N GLU A 6 15.28 -6.47 -0.44
CA GLU A 6 15.80 -5.77 -1.63
C GLU A 6 15.77 -4.25 -1.46
N LEU A 7 14.68 -3.68 -0.95
CA LEU A 7 14.59 -2.25 -0.67
C LEU A 7 15.57 -1.81 0.42
N GLN A 8 15.79 -2.64 1.44
CA GLN A 8 16.78 -2.35 2.49
C GLN A 8 18.21 -2.39 1.96
N GLU A 9 18.54 -3.30 1.04
CA GLU A 9 19.83 -3.33 0.35
C GLU A 9 20.08 -2.06 -0.50
N LEU A 10 19.01 -1.49 -1.05
CA LEU A 10 19.04 -0.20 -1.75
C LEU A 10 19.09 1.01 -0.81
N GLY A 11 19.11 0.80 0.51
CA GLY A 11 19.26 1.86 1.51
C GLY A 11 17.94 2.46 2.01
N TYR A 12 16.79 1.86 1.73
CA TYR A 12 15.50 2.35 2.21
C TYR A 12 15.10 1.75 3.55
N GLY A 13 14.51 2.56 4.43
CA GLY A 13 13.82 2.09 5.62
C GLY A 13 12.46 1.51 5.25
N VAL A 14 12.19 0.26 5.66
CA VAL A 14 10.94 -0.44 5.30
C VAL A 14 10.27 -1.03 6.53
N SER A 15 9.04 -0.60 6.79
CA SER A 15 8.14 -1.22 7.77
C SER A 15 7.20 -2.20 7.07
N LEU A 16 7.00 -3.36 7.66
CA LEU A 16 6.09 -4.39 7.16
C LEU A 16 4.90 -4.55 8.10
N TRP A 17 3.70 -4.46 7.54
CA TRP A 17 2.45 -4.61 8.25
C TRP A 17 1.68 -5.82 7.75
N SER A 18 1.10 -6.59 8.66
CA SER A 18 0.13 -7.62 8.33
C SER A 18 -1.28 -7.08 8.55
N MET A 19 -2.03 -6.88 7.46
CA MET A 19 -3.38 -6.35 7.50
C MET A 19 -4.38 -7.49 7.55
N THR A 20 -5.04 -7.66 8.68
CA THR A 20 -5.96 -8.80 8.91
C THR A 20 -7.33 -8.59 8.26
N SER A 21 -7.79 -7.33 8.13
CA SER A 21 -9.09 -7.03 7.49
C SER A 21 -9.15 -5.58 6.98
N TYR A 22 -9.12 -5.41 5.66
CA TYR A 22 -9.38 -4.11 5.03
C TYR A 22 -10.83 -3.65 5.24
N VAL A 23 -11.77 -4.57 5.26
CA VAL A 23 -13.21 -4.26 5.44
C VAL A 23 -13.47 -3.66 6.82
N GLU A 24 -12.89 -4.23 7.88
CA GLU A 24 -13.03 -3.70 9.24
C GLU A 24 -12.36 -2.33 9.41
N LEU A 25 -11.22 -2.11 8.79
CA LEU A 25 -10.53 -0.82 8.80
C LEU A 25 -11.34 0.25 8.06
N GLN A 26 -11.94 -0.08 6.93
CA GLN A 26 -12.83 0.81 6.20
C GLN A 26 -14.10 1.13 7.02
N ARG A 27 -14.69 0.13 7.66
CA ARG A 27 -15.87 0.31 8.52
C ARG A 27 -15.58 1.25 9.68
N ASP A 28 -14.45 1.08 10.35
CA ASP A 28 -13.98 1.99 11.40
C ASP A 28 -13.83 3.43 10.90
N ALA A 29 -13.13 3.63 9.77
CA ALA A 29 -12.91 4.94 9.19
C ALA A 29 -14.22 5.64 8.78
N LEU A 30 -15.16 4.90 8.19
CA LEU A 30 -16.49 5.41 7.83
C LEU A 30 -17.30 5.81 9.07
N ALA A 31 -17.27 5.01 10.14
CA ALA A 31 -17.97 5.31 11.39
C ALA A 31 -17.41 6.56 12.05
N VAL A 32 -16.08 6.70 12.10
CA VAL A 32 -15.42 7.91 12.65
C VAL A 32 -15.76 9.14 11.82
N ALA A 33 -15.71 9.05 10.49
CA ALA A 33 -16.08 10.15 9.60
C ALA A 33 -17.54 10.57 9.79
N ALA A 34 -18.46 9.63 9.96
CA ALA A 34 -19.87 9.91 10.22
C ALA A 34 -20.05 10.61 11.58
N THR A 35 -19.34 10.20 12.62
CA THR A 35 -19.38 10.84 13.93
C THR A 35 -18.87 12.27 13.86
N ASN A 36 -17.77 12.52 13.18
CA ASN A 36 -17.21 13.86 12.99
C ASN A 36 -18.19 14.80 12.26
N ARG A 37 -18.89 14.29 11.23
CA ARG A 37 -19.92 15.06 10.52
C ARG A 37 -21.11 15.41 11.40
N ARG A 38 -21.55 14.50 12.26
CA ARG A 38 -22.69 14.74 13.18
C ARG A 38 -22.35 15.70 14.31
N LYS A 39 -21.09 15.77 14.70
CA LYS A 39 -20.62 16.59 15.82
C LYS A 39 -19.48 17.53 15.42
N PRO A 40 -19.73 18.48 14.49
CA PRO A 40 -18.66 19.30 13.91
C PRO A 40 -17.97 20.24 14.90
N ARG A 41 -18.61 20.52 16.05
CA ARG A 41 -18.03 21.36 17.10
C ARG A 41 -17.27 20.57 18.17
N ALA A 42 -17.38 19.23 18.15
CA ALA A 42 -16.62 18.39 19.06
C ALA A 42 -15.18 18.20 18.54
N LYS A 43 -14.29 17.76 19.43
CA LYS A 43 -12.94 17.37 19.01
C LYS A 43 -13.02 16.28 17.94
N THR A 44 -12.35 16.51 16.83
CA THR A 44 -12.25 15.54 15.72
C THR A 44 -11.67 14.22 16.21
N GLN A 45 -12.35 13.13 15.92
CA GLN A 45 -11.86 11.78 16.19
C GLN A 45 -11.05 11.28 15.02
N ASN A 46 -10.08 10.43 15.30
CA ASN A 46 -9.22 9.81 14.32
C ASN A 46 -9.52 8.31 14.20
N SER A 47 -9.52 7.80 12.97
CA SER A 47 -9.68 6.38 12.68
C SER A 47 -8.44 5.57 13.06
N LYS A 48 -8.56 4.24 13.10
CA LYS A 48 -7.41 3.35 13.27
C LYS A 48 -6.38 3.54 12.17
N LEU A 49 -6.82 3.73 10.93
CA LEU A 49 -5.92 4.02 9.79
C LEU A 49 -5.11 5.29 10.00
N PHE A 50 -5.73 6.34 10.53
CA PHE A 50 -5.01 7.57 10.86
C PHE A 50 -3.95 7.33 11.94
N HIS A 51 -4.26 6.58 12.98
CA HIS A 51 -3.28 6.25 14.03
C HIS A 51 -2.13 5.39 13.52
N MET A 52 -2.39 4.49 12.56
CA MET A 52 -1.36 3.63 11.99
C MET A 52 -0.49 4.34 10.95
N PHE A 53 -1.08 5.16 10.09
CA PHE A 53 -0.43 5.69 8.88
C PHE A 53 -0.47 7.21 8.73
N GLY A 54 -1.08 7.95 9.65
CA GLY A 54 -1.25 9.40 9.54
C GLY A 54 0.05 10.19 9.42
N ASP A 55 1.13 9.70 10.03
CA ASP A 55 2.45 10.32 10.01
C ASP A 55 3.42 9.68 8.98
N VAL A 56 2.94 8.71 8.19
CA VAL A 56 3.78 8.03 7.21
C VAL A 56 4.01 8.92 6.00
N THR A 57 5.27 9.09 5.64
CA THR A 57 5.72 9.75 4.40
C THR A 57 6.34 8.71 3.47
N GLY A 58 6.28 8.97 2.16
CA GLY A 58 6.81 8.07 1.15
C GLY A 58 5.77 7.09 0.59
N ALA A 59 6.23 5.94 0.12
CA ALA A 59 5.38 4.94 -0.51
C ALA A 59 4.76 4.00 0.52
N VAL A 60 3.47 3.71 0.35
CA VAL A 60 2.75 2.66 1.09
C VAL A 60 2.16 1.70 0.09
N ILE A 61 2.77 0.53 -0.05
CA ILE A 61 2.35 -0.48 -1.02
C ILE A 61 1.58 -1.59 -0.31
N ALA A 62 0.29 -1.67 -0.58
CA ALA A 62 -0.55 -2.76 -0.13
C ALA A 62 -0.51 -3.90 -1.14
N VAL A 63 -0.24 -5.11 -0.68
CA VAL A 63 -0.15 -6.31 -1.53
C VAL A 63 -1.15 -7.33 -1.05
N THR A 64 -1.95 -7.86 -1.96
CA THR A 64 -2.96 -8.88 -1.65
C THR A 64 -3.02 -9.95 -2.73
N ASP A 65 -3.25 -11.19 -2.33
CA ASP A 65 -3.56 -12.30 -3.23
C ASP A 65 -5.05 -12.28 -3.68
N TYR A 66 -5.81 -11.29 -3.22
CA TYR A 66 -7.21 -11.04 -3.59
C TYR A 66 -7.34 -9.87 -4.57
N MET A 67 -8.59 -9.56 -4.95
CA MET A 67 -8.87 -8.38 -5.77
C MET A 67 -8.36 -7.11 -5.08
N ALA A 68 -7.71 -6.25 -5.85
CA ALA A 68 -7.18 -4.97 -5.36
C ALA A 68 -8.26 -4.07 -4.75
N SER A 69 -9.51 -4.19 -5.18
CA SER A 69 -10.65 -3.40 -4.71
C SER A 69 -10.86 -3.43 -3.19
N LEU A 70 -10.56 -4.56 -2.52
CA LEU A 70 -10.67 -4.65 -1.06
C LEU A 70 -9.67 -3.74 -0.35
N ALA A 71 -8.42 -3.73 -0.79
CA ALA A 71 -7.40 -2.85 -0.24
C ALA A 71 -7.62 -1.39 -0.69
N GLN A 72 -8.09 -1.16 -1.92
CA GLN A 72 -8.43 0.18 -2.42
C GLN A 72 -9.57 0.83 -1.62
N GLY A 73 -10.40 0.06 -0.96
CA GLY A 73 -11.49 0.56 -0.12
C GLY A 73 -11.03 1.44 1.05
N ILE A 74 -9.76 1.39 1.44
CA ILE A 74 -9.20 2.26 2.49
C ILE A 74 -8.43 3.48 1.94
N ALA A 75 -8.30 3.62 0.62
CA ALA A 75 -7.43 4.62 -0.02
C ALA A 75 -7.74 6.07 0.41
N ALA A 76 -9.01 6.40 0.65
CA ALA A 76 -9.44 7.74 1.07
C ALA A 76 -8.82 8.20 2.40
N TRP A 77 -8.38 7.26 3.24
CA TRP A 77 -7.80 7.53 4.57
C TRP A 77 -6.30 7.21 4.64
N MET A 78 -5.70 6.85 3.53
CA MET A 78 -4.29 6.53 3.44
C MET A 78 -3.46 7.73 2.95
N PRO A 79 -2.13 7.76 3.23
CA PRO A 79 -1.24 8.78 2.70
C PRO A 79 -1.26 8.84 1.16
N ALA A 80 -0.82 9.98 0.59
CA ALA A 80 -0.80 10.21 -0.85
C ALA A 80 0.02 9.17 -1.65
N GLY A 81 1.01 8.54 -1.01
CA GLY A 81 1.82 7.47 -1.60
C GLY A 81 1.21 6.06 -1.51
N PHE A 82 -0.10 5.93 -1.25
CA PHE A 82 -0.77 4.65 -1.17
C PHE A 82 -1.04 4.06 -2.56
N GLU A 83 -0.61 2.82 -2.76
CA GLU A 83 -0.81 2.06 -4.00
C GLU A 83 -1.11 0.60 -3.67
N VAL A 84 -1.99 -0.04 -4.45
CA VAL A 84 -2.42 -1.42 -4.21
C VAL A 84 -1.99 -2.30 -5.38
N LEU A 85 -1.35 -3.42 -5.05
CA LEU A 85 -1.06 -4.52 -5.96
C LEU A 85 -1.92 -5.72 -5.56
N GLY A 86 -2.75 -6.18 -6.48
CA GLY A 86 -3.68 -7.28 -6.23
C GLY A 86 -3.92 -8.13 -7.46
N THR A 87 -4.52 -9.29 -7.25
CA THR A 87 -4.86 -10.22 -8.33
C THR A 87 -6.26 -9.94 -8.85
N ASP A 88 -6.38 -9.26 -9.98
CA ASP A 88 -7.66 -8.92 -10.62
C ASP A 88 -7.92 -9.81 -11.85
N GLY A 89 -7.98 -11.13 -11.65
CA GLY A 89 -8.23 -12.05 -12.76
C GLY A 89 -8.64 -13.44 -12.30
N PHE A 90 -9.33 -14.17 -13.18
CA PHE A 90 -9.83 -15.51 -12.93
C PHE A 90 -9.18 -16.54 -13.85
N GLY A 91 -9.03 -17.78 -13.36
CA GLY A 91 -8.93 -18.97 -14.16
C GLY A 91 -7.59 -19.22 -14.86
N LEU A 92 -6.51 -18.64 -14.38
CA LEU A 92 -5.18 -19.00 -14.86
C LEU A 92 -4.63 -20.18 -14.04
N SER A 93 -4.29 -21.26 -14.71
CA SER A 93 -3.70 -22.46 -14.11
C SER A 93 -2.21 -22.50 -14.43
N GLU A 94 -1.42 -21.87 -13.57
CA GLU A 94 0.03 -21.78 -13.70
C GLU A 94 0.72 -22.00 -12.34
N SER A 95 2.04 -22.09 -12.34
CA SER A 95 2.79 -22.14 -11.09
C SER A 95 2.53 -20.87 -10.26
N ARG A 96 2.58 -20.98 -8.93
CA ARG A 96 2.36 -19.85 -8.02
C ARG A 96 3.29 -18.65 -8.33
N ALA A 97 4.53 -18.91 -8.72
CA ALA A 97 5.49 -17.88 -9.10
C ALA A 97 5.09 -17.17 -10.40
N ALA A 98 4.69 -17.93 -11.44
CA ALA A 98 4.26 -17.37 -12.71
C ALA A 98 2.96 -16.53 -12.57
N LEU A 99 2.01 -16.98 -11.77
CA LEU A 99 0.78 -16.23 -11.48
C LEU A 99 1.08 -14.90 -10.76
N ARG A 100 1.96 -14.91 -9.78
CA ARG A 100 2.35 -13.67 -9.07
C ARG A 100 3.05 -12.67 -9.98
N ALA A 101 3.93 -13.13 -10.86
CA ALA A 101 4.57 -12.27 -11.85
C ALA A 101 3.55 -11.70 -12.84
N HIS A 102 2.62 -12.55 -13.32
CA HIS A 102 1.57 -12.12 -14.25
C HIS A 102 0.67 -11.02 -13.66
N PHE A 103 0.30 -11.14 -12.37
CA PHE A 103 -0.52 -10.16 -11.68
C PHE A 103 0.27 -9.01 -11.03
N GLU A 104 1.58 -8.96 -11.27
CA GLU A 104 2.46 -7.92 -10.71
C GLU A 104 2.40 -7.81 -9.17
N VAL A 105 2.33 -8.96 -8.50
CA VAL A 105 2.33 -9.06 -7.02
C VAL A 105 3.56 -9.78 -6.47
N ASP A 106 4.58 -10.01 -7.30
CA ASP A 106 5.86 -10.56 -6.87
C ASP A 106 6.76 -9.50 -6.21
N ALA A 107 7.92 -9.94 -5.72
CA ALA A 107 8.85 -9.04 -5.05
C ALA A 107 9.36 -7.92 -5.96
N ASP A 108 9.66 -8.24 -7.22
CA ASP A 108 10.17 -7.28 -8.19
C ASP A 108 9.11 -6.20 -8.52
N ALA A 109 7.85 -6.60 -8.66
CA ALA A 109 6.74 -5.67 -8.86
C ALA A 109 6.54 -4.73 -7.65
N ILE A 110 6.66 -5.26 -6.44
CA ILE A 110 6.56 -4.47 -5.21
C ILE A 110 7.69 -3.42 -5.14
N VAL A 111 8.92 -3.83 -5.44
CA VAL A 111 10.08 -2.92 -5.47
C VAL A 111 9.88 -1.83 -6.53
N ARG A 112 9.50 -2.22 -7.76
CA ARG A 112 9.21 -1.25 -8.83
C ARG A 112 8.11 -0.26 -8.44
N ALA A 113 7.01 -0.74 -7.88
CA ALA A 113 5.91 0.10 -7.45
C ALA A 113 6.36 1.10 -6.36
N ALA A 114 7.12 0.64 -5.37
CA ALA A 114 7.64 1.50 -4.31
C ALA A 114 8.55 2.60 -4.86
N LEU A 115 9.50 2.26 -5.72
CA LEU A 115 10.44 3.23 -6.30
C LEU A 115 9.76 4.20 -7.27
N ALA A 116 8.87 3.71 -8.14
CA ALA A 116 8.08 4.56 -9.03
C ALA A 116 7.21 5.54 -8.24
N ASN A 117 6.64 5.10 -7.14
CA ASN A 117 5.83 5.91 -6.25
C ASN A 117 6.67 7.02 -5.57
N LEU A 118 7.83 6.66 -5.03
CA LEU A 118 8.77 7.63 -4.44
C LEU A 118 9.26 8.64 -5.47
N TYR A 119 9.54 8.21 -6.70
CA TYR A 119 9.95 9.10 -7.79
C TYR A 119 8.84 10.09 -8.17
N ARG A 120 7.60 9.63 -8.34
CA ARG A 120 6.45 10.51 -8.61
C ARG A 120 6.19 11.54 -7.52
N GLN A 121 6.52 11.20 -6.26
CA GLN A 121 6.44 12.14 -5.15
C GLN A 121 7.65 13.10 -5.07
N GLY A 122 8.65 12.96 -5.92
CA GLY A 122 9.87 13.76 -5.89
C GLY A 122 10.81 13.43 -4.72
N LEU A 123 10.67 12.27 -4.10
CA LEU A 123 11.46 11.85 -2.95
C LEU A 123 12.76 11.14 -3.34
N ILE A 124 12.85 10.65 -4.56
CA ILE A 124 14.08 10.09 -5.16
C ILE A 124 14.27 10.65 -6.56
N ASP A 125 15.51 10.60 -7.04
CA ASP A 125 15.90 10.98 -8.39
C ASP A 125 15.87 9.79 -9.37
N GLU A 126 16.13 10.08 -10.65
CA GLU A 126 16.11 9.08 -11.72
C GLU A 126 17.22 8.02 -11.54
N GLU A 127 18.35 8.38 -10.99
CA GLU A 127 19.46 7.45 -10.73
C GLU A 127 19.02 6.36 -9.74
N LYS A 128 18.38 6.75 -8.66
CA LYS A 128 17.84 5.81 -7.66
C LYS A 128 16.68 4.97 -8.21
N LEU A 129 15.83 5.55 -9.04
CA LEU A 129 14.78 4.81 -9.73
C LEU A 129 15.35 3.69 -10.61
N ASN A 130 16.42 3.98 -11.35
CA ASN A 130 17.04 3.03 -12.26
C ASN A 130 17.93 2.00 -11.56
N ALA A 131 18.34 2.23 -10.33
CA ALA A 131 19.17 1.29 -9.57
C ALA A 131 18.50 -0.09 -9.36
N ALA A 132 17.18 -0.13 -9.32
CA ALA A 132 16.40 -1.37 -9.18
C ALA A 132 16.19 -2.13 -10.50
N ASN A 133 16.48 -1.50 -11.64
CA ASN A 133 16.34 -2.12 -12.97
C ASN A 133 17.61 -2.86 -13.42
N ARG A 134 18.56 -3.00 -12.52
CA ARG A 134 19.81 -3.75 -12.73
C ARG A 134 19.74 -5.08 -12.00
#